data_eac38cba525755d194729fd779e4a476
#
_entry.id   eac38cba525755d194729fd779e4a476
#
_cell.length_a   1.000
_cell.length_b   1.000
_cell.length_c   1.000
_cell.angle_alpha   90.00
_cell.angle_beta   90.00
_cell.angle_gamma   90.00
#
_symmetry.space_group_name_H-M   'P 1'
#
loop_
_entity.id
_entity.type
_entity.pdbx_description
1 polymer ?
#
loop_
_entity_poly.entity_id
_entity_poly.type
_entity_poly.pdbx_seq_one_letter_code
_entity_poly.pdbx_strand_id
1 'polypeptide(L)'
;MNAQKGFTLIELMIVVAIIGILAAIAIPAYQNYTKRSVTAQCIATGKNFATQWNLSVSDPEGKTSAPVAANYNTGNCSITAPTSGATTFDITVTKGTTNTVRCDLNKTTCAAV
;
A
#
# COMPACT_ATOMS: atom_id res chain seq x y z
N MET A 1 44.37 -24.50 -21.96
CA MET A 1 43.89 -23.94 -21.61
C MET A 1 42.98 -23.56 -21.93
N ASN A 2 42.38 -23.82 -21.91
CA ASN A 2 41.55 -23.32 -22.07
C ASN A 2 41.10 -22.36 -21.77
N ALA A 3 41.42 -22.29 -21.29
CA ALA A 3 41.22 -21.08 -20.63
C ALA A 3 40.90 -19.90 -21.47
N GLN A 4 41.25 -19.92 -22.60
CA GLN A 4 41.04 -18.80 -23.47
C GLN A 4 39.55 -18.45 -23.66
N LYS A 5 38.63 -19.27 -23.21
CA LYS A 5 37.19 -18.98 -23.35
C LYS A 5 36.42 -19.18 -22.06
N GLY A 6 37.09 -19.46 -20.97
CA GLY A 6 36.46 -19.58 -19.67
C GLY A 6 36.67 -18.36 -18.82
N PHE A 7 35.80 -18.19 -17.83
CA PHE A 7 36.03 -17.19 -16.81
C PHE A 7 37.19 -17.60 -15.91
N THR A 8 37.94 -16.63 -15.50
CA THR A 8 38.96 -16.87 -14.48
C THR A 8 38.27 -16.93 -13.10
N LEU A 9 38.94 -17.54 -12.14
CA LEU A 9 38.44 -17.58 -10.77
C LEU A 9 38.29 -16.19 -10.18
N ILE A 10 39.24 -15.28 -10.48
CA ILE A 10 39.19 -13.93 -9.97
C ILE A 10 38.04 -13.12 -10.54
N GLU A 11 37.72 -13.31 -11.81
CA GLU A 11 36.58 -12.65 -12.45
C GLU A 11 35.26 -13.08 -11.80
N LEU A 12 35.10 -14.34 -11.53
CA LEU A 12 33.92 -14.85 -10.86
C LEU A 12 33.82 -14.30 -9.43
N MET A 13 34.92 -14.25 -8.71
CA MET A 13 34.96 -13.72 -7.35
C MET A 13 34.57 -12.26 -7.30
N ILE A 14 35.07 -11.47 -8.24
CA ILE A 14 34.71 -10.03 -8.33
C ILE A 14 33.22 -9.86 -8.61
N VAL A 15 32.68 -10.63 -9.51
CA VAL A 15 31.27 -10.55 -9.88
C VAL A 15 30.36 -10.85 -8.68
N VAL A 16 30.60 -11.93 -7.96
CA VAL A 16 29.77 -12.27 -6.80
C VAL A 16 29.95 -11.27 -5.66
N ALA A 17 31.15 -10.72 -5.50
CA ALA A 17 31.39 -9.68 -4.50
C ALA A 17 30.59 -8.42 -4.80
N ILE A 18 30.58 -7.98 -6.05
CA ILE A 18 29.81 -6.79 -6.46
C ILE A 18 28.31 -7.04 -6.29
N ILE A 19 27.81 -8.18 -6.70
CA ILE A 19 26.40 -8.54 -6.54
C ILE A 19 26.02 -8.53 -5.05
N GLY A 20 26.88 -9.07 -4.20
CA GLY A 20 26.65 -9.08 -2.75
C GLY A 20 26.56 -7.69 -2.15
N ILE A 21 27.45 -6.79 -2.55
CA ILE A 21 27.45 -5.41 -2.07
C ILE A 21 26.18 -4.68 -2.54
N LEU A 22 25.85 -4.81 -3.81
CA LEU A 22 24.66 -4.17 -4.37
C LEU A 22 23.38 -4.70 -3.73
N ALA A 23 23.30 -6.01 -3.50
CA ALA A 23 22.16 -6.61 -2.86
C ALA A 23 21.98 -6.11 -1.43
N ALA A 24 23.06 -5.92 -0.69
CA ALA A 24 23.01 -5.43 0.69
C ALA A 24 22.40 -4.03 0.78
N ILE A 25 22.59 -3.21 -0.23
CA ILE A 25 22.01 -1.86 -0.29
C ILE A 25 20.58 -1.89 -0.86
N ALA A 26 20.36 -2.69 -1.88
CA ALA A 26 19.10 -2.70 -2.64
C ALA A 26 17.94 -3.30 -1.86
N ILE A 27 18.17 -4.37 -1.10
CA ILE A 27 17.10 -5.07 -0.41
C ILE A 27 16.39 -4.19 0.63
N PRO A 28 17.10 -3.49 1.54
CA PRO A 28 16.43 -2.59 2.48
C PRO A 28 15.68 -1.45 1.78
N ALA A 29 16.24 -0.89 0.72
CA ALA A 29 15.59 0.17 -0.04
C ALA A 29 14.32 -0.32 -0.72
N TYR A 30 14.35 -1.53 -1.27
CA TYR A 30 13.19 -2.14 -1.88
C TYR A 30 12.08 -2.39 -0.86
N GLN A 31 12.43 -2.86 0.34
CA GLN A 31 11.45 -3.09 1.41
C GLN A 31 10.76 -1.79 1.80
N ASN A 32 11.50 -0.70 1.95
CA ASN A 32 10.94 0.60 2.29
C ASN A 32 10.02 1.11 1.19
N TYR A 33 10.42 0.95 -0.07
CA TYR A 33 9.60 1.32 -1.21
C TYR A 33 8.29 0.53 -1.23
N THR A 34 8.37 -0.78 -0.98
CA THR A 34 7.19 -1.65 -0.95
C THR A 34 6.23 -1.21 0.16
N LYS A 35 6.73 -0.88 1.35
CA LYS A 35 5.91 -0.40 2.46
C LYS A 35 5.20 0.90 2.12
N ARG A 36 5.88 1.84 1.49
CA ARG A 36 5.28 3.10 1.03
C ARG A 36 4.20 2.85 -0.01
N SER A 37 4.43 1.92 -0.91
CA SER A 37 3.46 1.54 -1.93
C SER A 37 2.19 0.97 -1.31
N VAL A 38 2.32 0.10 -0.31
CA VAL A 38 1.18 -0.47 0.41
C VAL A 38 0.39 0.63 1.12
N THR A 39 1.07 1.53 1.82
CA THR A 39 0.41 2.64 2.50
C THR A 39 -0.33 3.54 1.51
N ALA A 40 0.29 3.84 0.37
CA ALA A 40 -0.34 4.64 -0.67
C ALA A 40 -1.58 3.94 -1.26
N GLN A 41 -1.52 2.63 -1.43
CA GLN A 41 -2.66 1.84 -1.88
C GLN A 41 -3.82 1.91 -0.89
N CYS A 42 -3.54 1.81 0.40
CA CYS A 42 -4.57 1.91 1.43
C CYS A 42 -5.19 3.30 1.48
N ILE A 43 -4.39 4.34 1.30
CA ILE A 43 -4.88 5.72 1.21
C ILE A 43 -5.81 5.88 0.01
N ALA A 44 -5.42 5.38 -1.17
CA ALA A 44 -6.24 5.45 -2.37
C ALA A 44 -7.56 4.69 -2.20
N THR A 45 -7.50 3.51 -1.60
CA THR A 45 -8.70 2.69 -1.31
C THR A 45 -9.64 3.43 -0.36
N GLY A 46 -9.08 4.07 0.67
CA GLY A 46 -9.88 4.86 1.61
C GLY A 46 -10.55 6.05 0.96
N LYS A 47 -9.85 6.75 0.07
CA LYS A 47 -10.44 7.86 -0.68
C LYS A 47 -11.60 7.40 -1.56
N ASN A 48 -11.46 6.27 -2.23
CA ASN A 48 -12.52 5.70 -3.06
C ASN A 48 -13.74 5.35 -2.21
N PHE A 49 -13.52 4.71 -1.07
CA PHE A 49 -14.61 4.39 -0.15
C PHE A 49 -15.31 5.64 0.36
N ALA A 50 -14.56 6.66 0.77
CA ALA A 50 -15.11 7.92 1.26
C ALA A 50 -15.94 8.63 0.19
N THR A 51 -15.48 8.60 -1.06
CA THR A 51 -16.21 9.19 -2.18
C THR A 51 -17.54 8.49 -2.40
N GLN A 52 -17.55 7.17 -2.40
CA GLN A 52 -18.78 6.39 -2.55
C GLN A 52 -19.73 6.60 -1.37
N TRP A 53 -19.18 6.70 -0.17
CA TRP A 53 -19.97 7.00 1.03
C TRP A 53 -20.69 8.34 0.89
N ASN A 54 -19.97 9.38 0.47
CA ASN A 54 -20.55 10.71 0.29
C ASN A 54 -21.63 10.71 -0.79
N LEU A 55 -21.42 9.99 -1.88
CA LEU A 55 -22.43 9.86 -2.93
C LEU A 55 -23.71 9.22 -2.39
N SER A 56 -23.57 8.19 -1.55
CA SER A 56 -24.74 7.51 -0.98
C SER A 56 -25.50 8.40 0.00
N VAL A 57 -24.77 9.17 0.81
CA VAL A 57 -25.40 10.07 1.80
C VAL A 57 -26.04 11.28 1.13
N SER A 58 -25.45 11.77 0.04
CA SER A 58 -25.92 12.97 -0.65
C SER A 58 -26.97 12.68 -1.71
N ASP A 59 -27.33 11.44 -1.92
CA ASP A 59 -28.30 11.05 -2.94
C ASP A 59 -29.73 11.38 -2.47
N PRO A 60 -30.38 12.41 -3.07
CA PRO A 60 -31.73 12.82 -2.64
C PRO A 60 -32.80 11.79 -2.99
N GLU A 61 -32.53 10.92 -3.97
CA GLU A 61 -33.48 9.89 -4.38
C GLU A 61 -33.33 8.58 -3.63
N GLY A 62 -32.25 8.45 -2.86
CA GLY A 62 -31.97 7.22 -2.09
C GLY A 62 -31.69 5.99 -2.92
N LYS A 63 -31.29 6.18 -4.19
CA LYS A 63 -31.01 5.08 -5.09
C LYS A 63 -29.60 4.53 -4.95
N THR A 64 -28.69 5.35 -4.43
CA THR A 64 -27.29 4.95 -4.28
C THR A 64 -27.13 4.26 -2.94
N SER A 65 -26.73 2.99 -2.98
CA SER A 65 -26.49 2.22 -1.77
C SER A 65 -25.17 2.65 -1.12
N ALA A 66 -25.12 2.59 0.20
CA ALA A 66 -23.87 2.80 0.92
C ALA A 66 -22.85 1.74 0.51
N PRO A 67 -21.56 2.11 0.38
CA PRO A 67 -20.54 1.14 0.01
C PRO A 67 -20.35 0.10 1.12
N VAL A 68 -20.10 -1.13 0.71
CA VAL A 68 -19.80 -2.22 1.64
C VAL A 68 -18.29 -2.24 1.85
N ALA A 69 -17.85 -2.04 3.08
CA ALA A 69 -16.42 -1.96 3.41
C ALA A 69 -15.65 -3.20 2.92
N ALA A 70 -16.27 -4.38 3.03
CA ALA A 70 -15.61 -5.62 2.62
C ALA A 70 -15.24 -5.65 1.13
N ASN A 71 -15.97 -4.93 0.28
CA ASN A 71 -15.66 -4.89 -1.15
C ASN A 71 -14.43 -4.05 -1.48
N TYR A 72 -13.97 -3.25 -0.54
CA TYR A 72 -12.79 -2.39 -0.69
C TYR A 72 -11.57 -2.98 0.00
N ASN A 73 -11.71 -4.09 0.71
CA ASN A 73 -10.58 -4.70 1.39
C ASN A 73 -9.65 -5.35 0.37
N THR A 74 -8.37 -5.18 0.60
CA THR A 74 -7.30 -5.86 -0.15
C THR A 74 -6.48 -6.68 0.83
N GLY A 75 -5.48 -7.40 0.32
CA GLY A 75 -4.63 -8.22 1.18
C GLY A 75 -3.90 -7.44 2.28
N ASN A 76 -3.67 -6.14 2.06
CA ASN A 76 -2.93 -5.30 2.99
C ASN A 76 -3.76 -4.17 3.61
N CYS A 77 -4.99 -3.97 3.15
CA CYS A 77 -5.86 -2.89 3.62
C CYS A 77 -7.20 -3.46 4.03
N SER A 78 -7.62 -3.18 5.26
CA SER A 78 -8.91 -3.63 5.77
C SER A 78 -9.64 -2.41 6.33
N ILE A 79 -10.78 -2.08 5.73
CA ILE A 79 -11.59 -0.93 6.12
C ILE A 79 -12.52 -1.32 7.26
N THR A 80 -12.50 -0.52 8.32
CA THR A 80 -13.48 -0.62 9.39
C THR A 80 -14.69 0.20 8.99
N ALA A 81 -15.84 -0.45 8.83
CA ALA A 81 -17.05 0.22 8.39
C ALA A 81 -17.43 1.36 9.35
N PRO A 82 -17.67 2.58 8.83
CA PRO A 82 -18.09 3.68 9.68
C PRO A 82 -19.51 3.45 10.21
N THR A 83 -19.75 3.94 11.41
CA THR A 83 -21.10 3.90 11.99
C THR A 83 -21.92 5.10 11.51
N SER A 84 -23.23 5.03 11.72
CA SER A 84 -24.12 6.13 11.36
C SER A 84 -23.71 7.40 12.12
N GLY A 85 -23.55 8.49 11.37
CA GLY A 85 -23.13 9.78 11.93
C GLY A 85 -21.61 9.93 12.09
N ALA A 86 -20.83 8.91 11.73
CA ALA A 86 -19.37 9.02 11.81
C ALA A 86 -18.84 10.02 10.79
N THR A 87 -17.80 10.76 11.18
CA THR A 87 -17.11 11.70 10.30
C THR A 87 -15.79 11.13 9.79
N THR A 88 -15.29 10.07 10.41
CA THR A 88 -14.03 9.43 10.04
C THR A 88 -14.18 7.91 10.10
N PHE A 89 -13.28 7.23 9.42
CA PHE A 89 -13.12 5.79 9.53
C PHE A 89 -11.65 5.42 9.42
N ASP A 90 -11.30 4.24 9.90
CA ASP A 90 -9.92 3.78 9.92
C ASP A 90 -9.73 2.60 8.99
N ILE A 91 -8.54 2.52 8.40
CA ILE A 91 -8.11 1.39 7.59
C ILE A 91 -6.93 0.74 8.33
N THR A 92 -7.03 -0.54 8.61
CA THR A 92 -5.92 -1.30 9.14
C THR A 92 -4.99 -1.67 8.00
N VAL A 93 -3.72 -1.30 8.14
CA VAL A 93 -2.70 -1.52 7.11
C VAL A 93 -1.77 -2.61 7.58
N THR A 94 -1.59 -3.62 6.74
CA THR A 94 -0.66 -4.72 6.97
C THR A 94 0.54 -4.53 6.04
N LYS A 95 1.74 -4.60 6.60
CA LYS A 95 3.00 -4.47 5.84
C LYS A 95 3.22 -3.09 5.21
N GLY A 96 2.58 -2.05 5.73
CA GLY A 96 2.83 -0.67 5.31
C GLY A 96 3.81 0.04 6.22
N THR A 97 3.98 1.34 5.99
CA THR A 97 4.80 2.21 6.84
C THR A 97 4.11 2.57 8.15
N THR A 98 2.78 2.45 8.16
CA THR A 98 1.95 2.67 9.34
C THR A 98 1.00 1.51 9.49
N ASN A 99 0.41 1.37 10.67
CA ASN A 99 -0.57 0.33 10.92
C ASN A 99 -2.00 0.79 10.68
N THR A 100 -2.22 2.09 10.62
CA THR A 100 -3.55 2.67 10.49
C THR A 100 -3.51 3.89 9.58
N VAL A 101 -4.49 3.97 8.70
CA VAL A 101 -4.77 5.16 7.90
C VAL A 101 -6.15 5.65 8.31
N ARG A 102 -6.26 6.92 8.65
CA ARG A 102 -7.54 7.53 9.01
C ARG A 102 -8.04 8.40 7.87
N CYS A 103 -9.29 8.19 7.51
CA CYS A 103 -9.93 8.91 6.43
C CYS A 103 -11.06 9.80 6.97
N ASP A 104 -11.17 10.99 6.39
CA ASP A 104 -12.25 11.94 6.69
C ASP A 104 -13.34 11.75 5.63
N LEU A 105 -14.54 11.42 6.07
CA LEU A 105 -15.67 11.18 5.16
C LEU A 105 -16.16 12.47 4.50
N ASN A 106 -16.06 13.60 5.20
CA ASN A 106 -16.56 14.87 4.67
C ASN A 106 -15.63 15.46 3.63
N LYS A 107 -14.32 15.36 3.87
CA LYS A 107 -13.29 15.93 2.98
C LYS A 107 -12.78 14.92 1.96
N THR A 108 -13.13 13.64 2.10
CA THR A 108 -12.62 12.55 1.25
C THR A 108 -11.10 12.49 1.22
N THR A 109 -10.46 12.80 2.34
CA THR A 109 -9.01 12.77 2.49
C THR A 109 -8.60 11.68 3.47
N CYS A 110 -7.44 11.08 3.24
CA CYS A 110 -6.88 10.06 4.09
C CYS A 110 -5.43 10.38 4.43
N ALA A 111 -5.03 10.06 5.64
CA ALA A 111 -3.66 10.26 6.10
C ALA A 111 -3.23 9.13 7.02
N ALA A 112 -1.94 8.85 7.04
CA ALA A 112 -1.35 7.91 7.97
C ALA A 112 -1.42 8.47 9.39
N VAL A 113 -1.71 7.58 10.34
CA VAL A 113 -1.87 7.96 11.75
C VAL A 113 -0.77 7.34 12.59
#